data_8c93a288dae23f6889ae334443c851dc
#
_entry.id   8c93a288dae23f6889ae334443c851dc
#
_cell.length_a   1.000
_cell.length_b   1.000
_cell.length_c   1.000
_cell.angle_alpha   90.00
_cell.angle_beta   90.00
_cell.angle_gamma   90.00
#
_symmetry.space_group_name_H-M   'P 1'
#
loop_
_entity.id
_entity.type
_entity.pdbx_description
1 polymer ?
#
loop_
_entity_poly.entity_id
_entity_poly.type
_entity_poly.pdbx_seq_one_letter_code
_entity_poly.pdbx_strand_id
1 'polypeptide(L)'
;MEITGKIIAVLPAQGGVSQRTGNQWKSQDYVIETHDQYPKKCCFRVFGEEKINQFNIQLGEEMTVSFDIDSHEYQGRWFNDVRAWA
;
A
#
# COMPACT_ATOMS: atom_id res chain seq x y z
N MET A 1 4.29 12.82 0.00
CA MET A 1 3.11 12.90 0.89
C MET A 1 3.23 11.90 2.02
N GLU A 2 2.65 12.23 3.15
CA GLU A 2 2.70 11.36 4.32
C GLU A 2 1.32 11.22 4.94
N ILE A 3 1.07 10.06 5.56
CA ILE A 3 -0.13 9.83 6.35
C ILE A 3 0.29 9.16 7.66
N THR A 4 -0.28 9.63 8.76
CA THR A 4 -0.02 9.08 10.09
C THR A 4 -1.31 8.50 10.65
N GLY A 5 -1.23 7.31 11.20
CA GLY A 5 -2.39 6.65 11.77
C GLY A 5 -2.08 5.24 12.24
N LYS A 6 -3.13 4.46 12.39
CA LYS A 6 -3.07 3.09 12.87
C LYS A 6 -3.41 2.12 11.74
N ILE A 7 -2.63 1.05 11.62
CA ILE A 7 -2.90 -0.01 10.65
C ILE A 7 -4.08 -0.83 11.14
N ILE A 8 -5.18 -0.77 10.37
CA ILE A 8 -6.43 -1.45 10.74
C ILE A 8 -6.70 -2.71 9.91
N ALA A 9 -5.94 -2.92 8.84
CA ALA A 9 -6.04 -4.14 8.05
C ALA A 9 -4.72 -4.43 7.36
N VAL A 10 -4.36 -5.71 7.33
CA VAL A 10 -3.22 -6.24 6.57
C VAL A 10 -3.82 -7.27 5.63
N LEU A 11 -3.84 -6.96 4.33
CA LEU A 11 -4.45 -7.83 3.34
C LEU A 11 -3.45 -8.91 2.90
N PRO A 12 -3.93 -10.03 2.35
CA PRO A 12 -3.02 -11.08 1.87
C PRO A 12 -2.08 -10.56 0.80
N ALA A 13 -0.82 -10.95 0.86
CA ALA A 13 0.17 -10.60 -0.14
C ALA A 13 -0.21 -11.23 -1.48
N GLN A 14 0.03 -10.49 -2.54
CA GLN A 14 -0.16 -10.96 -3.91
C GLN A 14 1.18 -11.07 -4.60
N GLY A 15 1.30 -12.02 -5.49
CA GLY A 15 2.53 -12.21 -6.23
C GLY A 15 2.32 -13.05 -7.46
N GLY A 16 3.33 -13.08 -8.30
CA GLY A 16 3.31 -13.85 -9.52
C GLY A 16 4.63 -13.71 -10.27
N VAL A 17 4.63 -14.27 -11.47
CA VAL A 17 5.77 -14.16 -12.37
C VAL A 17 5.35 -13.29 -13.54
N SER A 18 6.14 -12.26 -13.84
CA SER A 18 5.89 -11.42 -14.99
C SER A 18 6.12 -12.22 -16.26
N GLN A 19 5.11 -12.35 -17.09
CA GLN A 19 5.23 -13.03 -18.39
C GLN A 19 6.18 -12.31 -19.32
N ARG A 20 6.38 -11.02 -19.10
CA ARG A 20 7.18 -10.16 -19.95
C ARG A 20 8.67 -10.30 -19.68
N THR A 21 9.06 -10.40 -18.41
CA THR A 21 10.46 -10.42 -18.00
C THR A 21 10.87 -11.73 -17.34
N GLY A 22 9.90 -12.57 -16.96
CA GLY A 22 10.16 -13.79 -16.21
C GLY A 22 10.53 -13.57 -14.75
N ASN A 23 10.53 -12.33 -14.28
CA ASN A 23 10.85 -12.01 -12.88
C ASN A 23 9.64 -12.20 -11.97
N GLN A 24 9.91 -12.64 -10.75
CA GLN A 24 8.91 -12.72 -9.72
C GLN A 24 8.62 -11.34 -9.17
N TRP A 25 7.34 -11.09 -8.85
CA TRP A 25 6.92 -9.86 -8.20
C TRP A 25 6.04 -10.17 -7.01
N LYS A 26 6.05 -9.28 -6.03
CA LYS A 26 5.22 -9.42 -4.84
C LYS A 26 4.76 -8.04 -4.38
N SER A 27 3.49 -7.95 -3.98
CA SER A 27 2.95 -6.72 -3.42
C SER A 27 2.00 -7.08 -2.29
N GLN A 28 1.79 -6.13 -1.38
CA GLN A 28 0.86 -6.31 -0.28
C GLN A 28 0.16 -4.99 0.01
N ASP A 29 -1.15 -5.06 0.21
CA ASP A 29 -1.97 -3.90 0.50
C ASP A 29 -2.24 -3.83 2.00
N TYR A 30 -2.28 -2.61 2.51
CA TYR A 30 -2.55 -2.30 3.91
C TYR A 30 -3.56 -1.17 3.98
N VAL A 31 -4.30 -1.10 5.08
CA VAL A 31 -5.19 0.02 5.33
C VAL A 31 -4.77 0.73 6.61
N ILE A 32 -4.57 2.04 6.52
CA ILE A 32 -4.24 2.89 7.64
C ILE A 32 -5.40 3.84 7.90
N GLU A 33 -5.71 4.08 9.18
CA GLU A 33 -6.76 4.99 9.60
C GLU A 33 -6.17 6.14 10.39
N THR A 34 -6.52 7.36 10.01
CA THR A 34 -6.04 8.56 10.69
C THR A 34 -6.71 8.77 12.04
N HIS A 35 -6.04 9.54 12.92
CA HIS A 35 -6.54 9.86 14.26
C HIS A 35 -7.28 11.20 14.30
N ASP A 36 -8.03 11.52 13.27
CA ASP A 36 -8.78 12.77 13.18
C ASP A 36 -10.14 12.64 13.88
N GLN A 37 -10.80 13.78 14.10
CA GLN A 37 -12.16 13.80 14.59
C GLN A 37 -13.09 12.99 13.67
N TYR A 38 -12.85 13.05 12.37
CA TYR A 38 -13.51 12.24 11.36
C TYR A 38 -12.46 11.35 10.69
N PRO A 39 -12.18 10.17 11.26
CA PRO A 39 -11.08 9.33 10.76
C PRO A 39 -11.26 8.96 9.30
N LYS A 40 -10.17 9.01 8.55
CA LYS A 40 -10.13 8.63 7.15
C LYS A 40 -9.29 7.39 7.00
N LYS A 41 -9.68 6.55 6.07
CA LYS A 41 -8.97 5.31 5.74
C LYS A 41 -8.24 5.48 4.42
N CYS A 42 -7.03 4.95 4.36
CA CYS A 42 -6.24 4.95 3.15
C CYS A 42 -5.70 3.56 2.92
N CYS A 43 -6.04 2.99 1.77
CA CYS A 43 -5.47 1.72 1.34
C CYS A 43 -4.23 2.02 0.52
N PHE A 44 -3.09 1.48 0.93
CA PHE A 44 -1.82 1.71 0.23
C PHE A 44 -1.14 0.40 -0.07
N ARG A 45 -0.27 0.41 -1.08
CA ARG A 45 0.44 -0.77 -1.55
C ARG A 45 1.93 -0.63 -1.30
N VAL A 46 2.52 -1.70 -0.79
CA VAL A 46 3.97 -1.86 -0.73
C VAL A 46 4.36 -2.85 -1.82
N PHE A 47 5.21 -2.41 -2.74
CA PHE A 47 5.62 -3.22 -3.86
C PHE A 47 7.06 -3.71 -3.67
N GLY A 48 7.26 -5.01 -3.84
CA GLY A 48 8.57 -5.64 -3.70
C GLY A 48 8.73 -6.38 -2.38
N GLU A 49 9.19 -7.63 -2.47
CA GLU A 49 9.36 -8.49 -1.29
C GLU A 49 10.31 -7.89 -0.28
N GLU A 50 11.40 -7.28 -0.74
CA GLU A 50 12.38 -6.64 0.15
C GLU A 50 11.74 -5.54 0.99
N LYS A 51 10.93 -4.68 0.38
CA LYS A 51 10.26 -3.60 1.10
C LYS A 51 9.21 -4.12 2.05
N ILE A 52 8.46 -5.15 1.66
CA ILE A 52 7.46 -5.78 2.50
C ILE A 52 8.13 -6.31 3.78
N ASN A 53 9.26 -7.00 3.64
CA ASN A 53 10.01 -7.55 4.76
C ASN A 53 10.67 -6.45 5.59
N GLN A 54 11.21 -5.42 4.94
CA GLN A 54 11.88 -4.31 5.61
C GLN A 54 10.91 -3.51 6.48
N PHE A 55 9.75 -3.19 5.96
CA PHE A 55 8.75 -2.42 6.68
C PHE A 55 8.08 -3.25 7.78
N ASN A 56 7.88 -4.53 7.55
CA ASN A 56 7.28 -5.47 8.50
C ASN A 56 6.06 -4.90 9.21
N ILE A 57 5.14 -4.36 8.43
CA ILE A 57 3.95 -3.68 8.95
C ILE A 57 3.00 -4.69 9.60
N GLN A 58 2.61 -4.42 10.83
CA GLN A 58 1.74 -5.28 11.61
C GLN A 58 0.39 -4.62 11.89
N LEU A 59 -0.64 -5.45 12.00
CA LEU A 59 -1.97 -4.98 12.37
C LEU A 59 -1.92 -4.31 13.75
N GLY A 60 -2.56 -3.14 13.86
CA GLY A 60 -2.59 -2.38 15.11
C GLY A 60 -1.41 -1.46 15.33
N GLU A 61 -0.42 -1.47 14.45
CA GLU A 61 0.77 -0.63 14.56
C GLU A 61 0.44 0.80 14.17
N GLU A 62 0.94 1.75 14.95
CA GLU A 62 0.82 3.17 14.62
C GLU A 62 2.09 3.61 13.90
N MET A 63 1.92 4.32 12.78
CA MET A 63 3.05 4.70 11.96
C MET A 63 2.74 5.86 11.03
N THR A 64 3.80 6.45 10.52
CA THR A 64 3.73 7.43 9.44
C THR A 64 4.26 6.79 8.18
N VAL A 65 3.47 6.86 7.11
CA VAL A 65 3.81 6.27 5.83
C VAL A 65 4.02 7.38 4.81
N SER A 66 5.16 7.35 4.16
CA SER A 66 5.43 8.22 3.00
C SER A 66 5.00 7.51 1.73
N PHE A 67 4.27 8.20 0.87
CA PHE A 67 3.67 7.59 -0.30
C PHE A 67 3.57 8.55 -1.47
N ASP A 68 3.37 7.99 -2.66
CA ASP A 68 3.02 8.72 -3.87
C ASP A 68 1.67 8.24 -4.37
N ILE A 69 0.94 9.15 -5.01
CA ILE A 69 -0.35 8.85 -5.64
C ILE A 69 -0.18 8.94 -7.15
N ASP A 70 -0.63 7.90 -7.84
CA ASP A 70 -0.68 7.86 -9.29
C ASP A 70 -2.08 7.44 -9.71
N SER A 71 -2.61 8.08 -10.73
CA SER A 71 -3.93 7.78 -11.24
C SER A 71 -3.83 7.21 -12.64
N HIS A 72 -4.69 6.25 -12.94
CA HIS A 72 -4.78 5.69 -14.28
C HIS A 72 -6.22 5.51 -14.71
N GLU A 73 -6.45 5.53 -16.00
CA GLU A 73 -7.76 5.33 -16.60
C GLU A 73 -7.87 3.91 -17.15
N TYR A 74 -9.01 3.28 -16.87
CA TYR A 74 -9.35 2.00 -17.45
C TYR A 74 -10.84 1.98 -17.79
N GLN A 75 -11.16 1.81 -19.06
CA GLN A 75 -12.53 1.76 -19.57
C GLN A 75 -13.41 2.94 -19.10
N GLY A 76 -12.85 4.14 -19.17
CA GLY A 76 -13.57 5.36 -18.79
C GLY A 76 -13.64 5.64 -17.31
N ARG A 77 -13.01 4.80 -16.49
CA ARG A 77 -12.93 4.99 -15.03
C ARG A 77 -11.52 5.35 -14.61
N TRP A 78 -11.42 6.22 -13.62
CA TRP A 78 -10.14 6.62 -13.04
C TRP A 78 -9.93 5.91 -11.71
N PHE A 79 -8.74 5.34 -11.55
CA PHE A 79 -8.34 4.65 -10.34
C PHE A 79 -7.09 5.32 -9.76
N ASN A 80 -7.05 5.41 -8.45
CA ASN A 80 -5.90 5.95 -7.72
C ASN A 80 -5.07 4.81 -7.13
N ASP A 81 -3.76 4.84 -7.37
CA ASP A 81 -2.82 3.95 -6.74
C ASP A 81 -2.00 4.73 -5.72
N VAL A 82 -2.00 4.27 -4.48
CA VAL A 82 -1.20 4.85 -3.40
C VAL A 82 -0.08 3.87 -3.10
N ARG A 83 1.16 4.28 -3.36
CA ARG A 83 2.33 3.42 -3.19
C ARG A 83 3.22 3.97 -2.09
N ALA A 84 3.46 3.16 -1.07
CA ALA A 84 4.35 3.52 0.02
C ALA A 84 5.80 3.29 -0.39
N TRP A 85 6.68 4.24 -0.05
CA TRP A 85 8.10 4.12 -0.34
C TRP A 85 8.98 4.32 0.91
N ALA A 86 8.39 4.72 2.05
CA ALA A 86 9.14 4.85 3.31
C ALA A 86 8.26 4.72 4.56
#